data_f9784461509eab6156d82eb9cff96946
#
_entry.id   f9784461509eab6156d82eb9cff96946
#
_cell.length_a   1.000
_cell.length_b   1.000
_cell.length_c   1.000
_cell.angle_alpha   90.00
_cell.angle_beta   90.00
_cell.angle_gamma   90.00
#
_symmetry.space_group_name_H-M   'P 1'
#
loop_
_entity.id
_entity.type
_entity.pdbx_description
1 polymer ?
#
loop_
_entity_poly.entity_id
_entity_poly.type
_entity_poly.pdbx_seq_one_letter_code
_entity_poly.pdbx_strand_id
1 'polypeptide(L)'
;MAKFQIGVMTDSFKLPFEQGLAKAAEVGAQGIQLYVVDGEMKYDTFDDAKVARVRALLEQYGLVISAVCGDFGGHGFERADENAWKIPASKAVADLAVRLGTKVVTTH
;
A
#
# COMPACT_ATOMS: atom_id res chain seq x y z
N MET A 1 -10.89 20.10 15.59
CA MET A 1 -9.65 19.40 15.23
C MET A 1 -9.73 17.95 15.63
N ALA A 2 -9.39 17.05 14.74
CA ALA A 2 -9.37 15.62 15.07
C ALA A 2 -8.24 15.30 16.05
N LYS A 3 -8.53 14.48 17.03
CA LYS A 3 -7.53 14.00 18.00
C LYS A 3 -6.69 12.85 17.47
N PHE A 4 -7.02 12.33 16.29
CA PHE A 4 -6.34 11.21 15.66
C PHE A 4 -6.24 11.47 14.18
N GLN A 5 -5.31 10.78 13.55
CA GLN A 5 -5.13 10.88 12.11
C GLN A 5 -6.14 10.00 11.38
N ILE A 6 -6.58 10.47 10.22
CA ILE A 6 -7.54 9.74 9.38
C ILE A 6 -6.83 9.31 8.11
N GLY A 7 -6.95 8.03 7.80
CA GLY A 7 -6.43 7.46 6.56
C GLY A 7 -7.55 6.90 5.69
N VAL A 8 -7.27 6.74 4.42
CA VAL A 8 -8.20 6.15 3.46
C VAL A 8 -7.52 5.07 2.63
N MET A 9 -8.31 4.16 2.11
CA MET A 9 -7.84 3.14 1.19
C MET A 9 -8.02 3.68 -0.23
N THR A 10 -6.91 4.01 -0.89
CA THR A 10 -6.95 4.64 -2.21
C THR A 10 -7.63 3.75 -3.27
N ASP A 11 -7.52 2.43 -3.13
CA ASP A 11 -8.18 1.49 -4.04
C ASP A 11 -9.70 1.65 -4.06
N SER A 12 -10.28 2.15 -2.96
CA SER A 12 -11.72 2.36 -2.86
C SER A 12 -12.23 3.45 -3.80
N PHE A 13 -11.36 4.34 -4.26
CA PHE A 13 -11.75 5.40 -5.20
C PHE A 13 -11.90 4.89 -6.64
N LYS A 14 -11.35 3.71 -6.96
CA LYS A 14 -11.35 3.16 -8.32
C LYS A 14 -10.70 4.09 -9.34
N LEU A 15 -9.63 4.76 -8.94
CA LEU A 15 -8.88 5.71 -9.75
C LEU A 15 -7.44 5.22 -9.92
N PRO A 16 -6.74 5.67 -10.98
CA PRO A 16 -5.28 5.48 -11.05
C PRO A 16 -4.60 6.05 -9.81
N PHE A 17 -3.42 5.52 -9.46
CA PHE A 17 -2.77 5.80 -8.19
C PHE A 17 -2.63 7.30 -7.89
N GLU A 18 -2.07 8.06 -8.83
CA GLU A 18 -1.86 9.50 -8.61
C GLU A 18 -3.17 10.25 -8.41
N GLN A 19 -4.20 9.91 -9.18
CA GLN A 19 -5.52 10.51 -9.02
C GLN A 19 -6.15 10.13 -7.68
N GLY A 20 -5.91 8.90 -7.23
CA GLY A 20 -6.33 8.43 -5.90
C GLY A 20 -5.70 9.25 -4.78
N LEU A 21 -4.41 9.58 -4.91
CA LEU A 21 -3.72 10.43 -3.93
C LEU A 21 -4.31 11.84 -3.90
N ALA A 22 -4.57 12.41 -5.07
CA ALA A 22 -5.19 13.74 -5.15
C ALA A 22 -6.56 13.74 -4.49
N LYS A 23 -7.34 12.68 -4.71
CA LYS A 23 -8.67 12.53 -4.09
C LYS A 23 -8.56 12.38 -2.58
N ALA A 24 -7.61 11.59 -2.10
CA ALA A 24 -7.38 11.43 -0.67
C ALA A 24 -7.05 12.77 0.00
N ALA A 25 -6.18 13.56 -0.62
CA ALA A 25 -5.85 14.88 -0.12
C ALA A 25 -7.07 15.81 -0.14
N GLU A 26 -7.87 15.75 -1.20
CA GLU A 26 -9.09 16.55 -1.35
C GLU A 26 -10.08 16.30 -0.22
N VAL A 27 -10.27 15.05 0.18
CA VAL A 27 -11.21 14.71 1.27
C VAL A 27 -10.61 14.91 2.66
N GLY A 28 -9.38 15.37 2.75
CA GLY A 28 -8.75 15.71 4.03
C GLY A 28 -8.05 14.55 4.73
N ALA A 29 -7.75 13.47 4.03
CA ALA A 29 -7.01 12.35 4.60
C ALA A 29 -5.56 12.77 4.89
N GLN A 30 -4.96 12.15 5.90
CA GLN A 30 -3.58 12.37 6.30
C GLN A 30 -2.70 11.18 5.90
N GLY A 31 -3.28 10.02 5.74
CA GLY A 31 -2.58 8.81 5.34
C GLY A 31 -3.40 7.96 4.39
N ILE A 32 -2.73 7.02 3.76
CA ILE A 32 -3.37 6.06 2.87
C ILE A 32 -2.96 4.64 3.25
N GLN A 33 -3.84 3.70 2.97
CA GLN A 33 -3.51 2.28 2.94
C GLN A 33 -3.43 1.88 1.47
N LEU A 34 -2.33 1.26 1.10
CA LEU A 34 -2.03 0.93 -0.29
C LEU A 34 -2.06 -0.57 -0.49
N TYR A 35 -2.86 -1.04 -1.45
CA TYR A 35 -2.86 -2.44 -1.86
C TYR A 35 -1.71 -2.68 -2.84
N VAL A 36 -0.92 -3.72 -2.58
CA VAL A 36 0.26 -4.03 -3.40
C VAL A 36 0.26 -5.46 -3.92
N VAL A 37 -0.92 -6.06 -4.01
CA VAL A 37 -1.05 -7.45 -4.42
C VAL A 37 -1.34 -7.61 -5.92
N ASP A 38 -1.80 -6.56 -6.58
CA ASP A 38 -2.09 -6.58 -8.01
C ASP A 38 -2.04 -5.19 -8.61
N GLY A 39 -2.21 -5.11 -9.93
CA GLY A 39 -2.36 -3.86 -10.65
C GLY A 39 -1.09 -3.03 -10.72
N GLU A 40 -1.30 -1.72 -10.89
CA GLU A 40 -0.22 -0.75 -11.05
C GLU A 40 0.77 -0.75 -9.87
N MET A 41 0.26 -0.94 -8.67
CA MET A 41 1.06 -0.89 -7.43
C MET A 41 1.47 -2.27 -6.93
N LYS A 42 1.44 -3.29 -7.78
CA LYS A 42 1.86 -4.63 -7.36
C LYS A 42 3.31 -4.61 -6.87
N TYR A 43 3.57 -5.34 -5.79
CA TYR A 43 4.83 -5.30 -5.05
C TYR A 43 6.07 -5.59 -5.92
N ASP A 44 5.93 -6.47 -6.91
CA ASP A 44 7.04 -6.87 -7.76
C ASP A 44 7.30 -5.93 -8.94
N THR A 45 6.50 -4.86 -9.07
CA THR A 45 6.72 -3.82 -10.08
C THR A 45 7.56 -2.66 -9.57
N PHE A 46 7.93 -2.66 -8.29
CA PHE A 46 8.65 -1.55 -7.68
C PHE A 46 10.15 -1.71 -7.85
N ASP A 47 10.74 -0.84 -8.66
CA ASP A 47 12.17 -0.62 -8.68
C ASP A 47 12.51 0.64 -7.85
N ASP A 48 13.77 1.01 -7.77
CA ASP A 48 14.20 2.17 -6.98
C ASP A 48 13.58 3.47 -7.51
N ALA A 49 13.45 3.60 -8.83
CA ALA A 49 12.85 4.77 -9.44
C ALA A 49 11.37 4.90 -9.08
N LYS A 50 10.64 3.80 -9.09
CA LYS A 50 9.22 3.80 -8.73
C LYS A 50 9.01 4.12 -7.26
N VAL A 51 9.84 3.56 -6.38
CA VAL A 51 9.79 3.90 -4.95
C VAL A 51 10.01 5.40 -4.76
N ALA A 52 11.03 5.96 -5.39
CA ALA A 52 11.32 7.39 -5.30
C ALA A 52 10.17 8.24 -5.81
N ARG A 53 9.55 7.83 -6.94
CA ARG A 53 8.40 8.54 -7.51
C ARG A 53 7.19 8.52 -6.57
N VAL A 54 6.88 7.36 -6.01
CA VAL A 54 5.75 7.22 -5.08
C VAL A 54 5.98 8.07 -3.84
N ARG A 55 7.18 8.04 -3.28
CA ARG A 55 7.51 8.87 -2.11
C ARG A 55 7.39 10.36 -2.41
N ALA A 56 7.84 10.79 -3.59
CA ALA A 56 7.73 12.19 -4.01
C ALA A 56 6.26 12.60 -4.16
N LEU A 57 5.42 11.75 -4.74
CA LEU A 57 3.99 12.02 -4.87
C LEU A 57 3.30 12.12 -3.50
N LEU A 58 3.63 11.23 -2.57
CA LEU A 58 3.10 11.28 -1.22
C LEU A 58 3.46 12.61 -0.54
N GLU A 59 4.70 13.03 -0.67
CA GLU A 59 5.16 14.31 -0.12
C GLU A 59 4.43 15.47 -0.77
N GLN A 60 4.25 15.43 -2.09
CA GLN A 60 3.54 16.47 -2.85
C GLN A 60 2.12 16.67 -2.32
N TYR A 61 1.41 15.60 -2.00
CA TYR A 61 0.03 15.64 -1.52
C TYR A 61 -0.08 15.69 0.01
N GLY A 62 1.05 15.71 0.72
CA GLY A 62 1.03 15.77 2.18
C GLY A 62 0.50 14.51 2.84
N LEU A 63 0.72 13.35 2.23
CA LEU A 63 0.20 12.07 2.70
C LEU A 63 1.35 11.16 3.15
N VAL A 64 1.03 10.25 4.07
CA VAL A 64 1.93 9.16 4.46
C VAL A 64 1.26 7.82 4.16
N ILE A 65 2.04 6.77 3.98
CA ILE A 65 1.49 5.42 3.94
C ILE A 65 1.33 4.92 5.36
N SER A 66 0.09 4.71 5.76
CA SER A 66 -0.22 4.20 7.10
C SER A 66 -0.07 2.68 7.17
N ALA A 67 -0.37 1.99 6.08
CA ALA A 67 -0.25 0.55 5.99
C ALA A 67 -0.18 0.13 4.52
N VAL A 68 0.46 -1.02 4.29
CA VAL A 68 0.47 -1.69 2.99
C VAL A 68 -0.35 -2.96 3.12
N CYS A 69 -1.29 -3.17 2.22
CA CYS A 69 -2.10 -4.39 2.20
C CYS A 69 -1.43 -5.44 1.32
N GLY A 70 -1.02 -6.53 1.95
CA GLY A 70 -0.43 -7.70 1.30
C GLY A 70 -1.33 -8.92 1.34
N ASP A 71 -2.63 -8.72 1.33
CA ASP A 71 -3.60 -9.80 1.33
C ASP A 71 -3.77 -10.36 -0.07
N PHE A 72 -3.21 -11.54 -0.29
CA PHE A 72 -3.29 -12.23 -1.59
C PHE A 72 -4.62 -12.96 -1.80
N GLY A 73 -5.54 -12.85 -0.86
CA GLY A 73 -6.87 -13.43 -0.98
C GLY A 73 -6.91 -14.94 -0.76
N GLY A 74 -7.97 -15.56 -1.24
CA GLY A 74 -8.17 -16.99 -1.12
C GLY A 74 -8.34 -17.43 0.33
N HIS A 75 -7.54 -18.42 0.73
CA HIS A 75 -7.59 -19.00 2.07
C HIS A 75 -6.57 -18.43 3.05
N GLY A 76 -6.01 -17.25 2.75
CA GLY A 76 -4.95 -16.68 3.57
C GLY A 76 -3.72 -17.59 3.56
N PHE A 77 -3.25 -17.96 4.74
CA PHE A 77 -2.11 -18.88 4.90
C PHE A 77 -2.52 -20.29 5.34
N GLU A 78 -3.78 -20.61 5.18
CA GLU A 78 -4.33 -21.90 5.62
C GLU A 78 -3.77 -23.09 4.83
N ARG A 79 -3.46 -22.90 3.56
CA ARG A 79 -3.02 -23.97 2.66
C ARG A 79 -1.52 -23.97 2.46
N ALA A 80 -0.87 -25.07 2.82
CA ALA A 80 0.58 -25.22 2.71
C ALA A 80 1.09 -25.11 1.27
N ASP A 81 0.34 -25.63 0.30
CA ASP A 81 0.71 -25.56 -1.11
C ASP A 81 0.73 -24.11 -1.63
N GLU A 82 -0.20 -23.29 -1.18
CA GLU A 82 -0.22 -21.87 -1.54
C GLU A 82 0.86 -21.09 -0.81
N ASN A 83 1.23 -21.50 0.40
CA ASN A 83 2.25 -20.80 1.19
C ASN A 83 3.64 -20.86 0.55
N ALA A 84 3.87 -21.82 -0.35
CA ALA A 84 5.13 -21.90 -1.07
C ALA A 84 5.44 -20.63 -1.85
N TRP A 85 4.41 -19.93 -2.37
CA TRP A 85 4.58 -18.65 -3.04
C TRP A 85 4.15 -17.46 -2.19
N LYS A 86 3.17 -17.64 -1.31
CA LYS A 86 2.64 -16.53 -0.48
C LYS A 86 3.66 -16.05 0.55
N ILE A 87 4.44 -16.95 1.13
CA ILE A 87 5.43 -16.55 2.14
C ILE A 87 6.53 -15.67 1.54
N PRO A 88 7.21 -16.10 0.45
CA PRO A 88 8.21 -15.19 -0.16
C PRO A 88 7.59 -13.90 -0.69
N ALA A 89 6.38 -13.93 -1.25
CA ALA A 89 5.68 -12.73 -1.69
C ALA A 89 5.40 -11.79 -0.52
N SER A 90 4.98 -12.33 0.62
CA SER A 90 4.71 -11.53 1.83
C SER A 90 5.97 -10.89 2.39
N LYS A 91 7.11 -11.57 2.29
CA LYS A 91 8.40 -10.98 2.68
C LYS A 91 8.77 -9.81 1.76
N ALA A 92 8.53 -9.94 0.47
CA ALA A 92 8.75 -8.86 -0.49
C ALA A 92 7.84 -7.66 -0.20
N VAL A 93 6.59 -7.92 0.18
CA VAL A 93 5.66 -6.86 0.60
C VAL A 93 6.17 -6.14 1.85
N ALA A 94 6.68 -6.89 2.83
CA ALA A 94 7.24 -6.30 4.04
C ALA A 94 8.45 -5.41 3.74
N ASP A 95 9.34 -5.85 2.85
CA ASP A 95 10.48 -5.05 2.42
C ASP A 95 10.02 -3.77 1.71
N LEU A 96 9.02 -3.88 0.85
CA LEU A 96 8.45 -2.72 0.17
C LEU A 96 7.83 -1.74 1.17
N ALA A 97 7.12 -2.25 2.17
CA ALA A 97 6.52 -1.41 3.21
C ALA A 97 7.57 -0.54 3.90
N VAL A 98 8.70 -1.11 4.26
CA VAL A 98 9.81 -0.37 4.86
C VAL A 98 10.32 0.72 3.91
N ARG A 99 10.49 0.39 2.64
CA ARG A 99 10.95 1.35 1.62
C ARG A 99 9.95 2.49 1.41
N LEU A 100 8.67 2.24 1.61
CA LEU A 100 7.60 3.25 1.48
C LEU A 100 7.33 3.99 2.80
N GLY A 101 8.03 3.64 3.87
CA GLY A 101 7.99 4.38 5.12
C GLY A 101 6.95 3.92 6.13
N THR A 102 6.43 2.71 6.01
CA THR A 102 5.49 2.17 7.00
C THR A 102 6.03 0.89 7.65
N LYS A 103 5.58 0.64 8.86
CA LYS A 103 5.87 -0.58 9.61
C LYS A 103 4.67 -1.53 9.67
N VAL A 104 3.58 -1.19 8.96
CA VAL A 104 2.33 -1.95 9.07
C VAL A 104 2.02 -2.62 7.74
N VAL A 105 1.84 -3.93 7.78
CA VAL A 105 1.35 -4.73 6.65
C VAL A 105 0.09 -5.43 7.11
N THR A 106 -0.98 -5.28 6.35
CA THR A 106 -2.24 -5.98 6.64
C THR A 106 -2.37 -7.21 5.75
N THR A 107 -2.92 -8.28 6.29
CA THR A 107 -3.14 -9.54 5.59
C THR A 107 -4.19 -10.34 6.33
N HIS A 108 -4.59 -11.52 5.80
CA HIS A 108 -5.43 -12.45 6.54
C HIS A 108 -5.18 -13.92 6.15
#